data_e5f279742cf21ebbfaebabdb05d6cdfa
#
_entry.id   e5f279742cf21ebbfaebabdb05d6cdfa
#
_cell.length_a   1.000
_cell.length_b   1.000
_cell.length_c   1.000
_cell.angle_alpha   90.00
_cell.angle_beta   90.00
_cell.angle_gamma   90.00
#
_symmetry.space_group_name_H-M   'P 1'
#
loop_
_entity.id
_entity.type
_entity.pdbx_description
1 polymer ?
#
loop_
_entity_poly.entity_id
_entity_poly.type
_entity_poly.pdbx_seq_one_letter_code
_entity_poly.pdbx_strand_id
1 'polypeptide(L)'
;MGVLFQGFFKHLPNNAVPSPADGDSSVDWWWDHLARQANDLRLAGFTAVWIPPVLKAYVGASSGADGYEPFDDYDIGSRDQKGSLPTRFGTREKLQRCVSVLRANGLDVYLDLVEHQRIGDVEPYVFRYPGADGTQDAGRFPKNPLNFLPQVPRDPNLGGPPWEDIAFGRELAPINAQPPHYVADNLTDAADWVTRALDVQGYRIDDVKGLSTDFLLPFLNSKSMAGKFAIGEYYEGNQILVNAWIHNPRGMQGRSSAFDFPLKFILNAMCNNPGRFNMADLDHVGLAGVSPDKAVTFVENHDTDLFPNDRIVYNKMLAYAYILTSEGYPCVYYRDYSTDFDCYGLKPQIDNLIWIHETIAEGSTQQRWKDYNIFAYERMGGSRLLVGLNNDPQTSHRITVATDFGSHVSLHDYTGHAEDVVTDGNGWATISIPPNNNGTGFVCYSRSGLSTGFSVAQYSVRQDFEGAPDLDILPALGGKTVTVGRIWSGANQTIECQLFPDVTGWTRGTVIRLDLLAPTGLVHATLDFTMISAVGARLRAISTDAGFYALKLTATNTPRENPNPTFKLSVIYQSDPLFTAQD
;
A
#
# COMPACT_ATOMS: atom_id res chain seq x y z
N MET A 1 13.90 -8.53 -2.72
CA MET A 1 13.09 -7.54 -3.46
C MET A 1 11.66 -7.76 -3.04
N GLY A 2 10.67 -7.31 -3.67
CA GLY A 2 9.27 -7.53 -3.30
C GLY A 2 8.38 -7.05 -4.42
N VAL A 3 7.09 -7.36 -4.36
CA VAL A 3 6.09 -6.89 -5.32
C VAL A 3 4.94 -6.25 -4.55
N LEU A 4 4.62 -5.01 -4.91
CA LEU A 4 3.50 -4.27 -4.35
C LEU A 4 2.22 -4.59 -5.15
N PHE A 5 1.12 -4.75 -4.45
CA PHE A 5 -0.21 -4.87 -5.05
C PHE A 5 -1.03 -3.61 -4.77
N GLN A 6 -1.49 -2.90 -5.80
CA GLN A 6 -2.51 -1.88 -5.63
C GLN A 6 -3.86 -2.56 -5.49
N GLY A 7 -4.39 -2.63 -4.28
CA GLY A 7 -5.55 -3.42 -3.90
C GLY A 7 -6.90 -2.78 -4.20
N PHE A 8 -7.02 -1.90 -5.20
CA PHE A 8 -8.27 -1.24 -5.58
C PHE A 8 -8.19 -0.64 -6.98
N PHE A 9 -9.36 -0.24 -7.51
CA PHE A 9 -9.50 0.54 -8.75
C PHE A 9 -10.65 1.54 -8.62
N LYS A 10 -10.73 2.54 -9.47
CA LYS A 10 -11.88 3.44 -9.50
C LYS A 10 -13.13 2.71 -9.99
N HIS A 11 -14.30 3.21 -9.60
CA HIS A 11 -15.59 2.62 -9.98
C HIS A 11 -15.79 1.18 -9.48
N LEU A 12 -15.34 0.90 -8.25
CA LEU A 12 -15.72 -0.34 -7.58
C LEU A 12 -17.23 -0.58 -7.69
N PRO A 13 -17.68 -1.82 -7.94
CA PRO A 13 -19.09 -2.13 -8.17
C PRO A 13 -20.02 -1.57 -7.08
N ASN A 14 -21.14 -0.97 -7.48
CA ASN A 14 -22.10 -0.35 -6.57
C ASN A 14 -22.80 -1.36 -5.64
N ASN A 15 -22.86 -2.62 -6.01
CA ASN A 15 -23.40 -3.70 -5.18
C ASN A 15 -22.52 -4.05 -3.96
N ALA A 16 -21.32 -3.50 -3.88
CA ALA A 16 -20.49 -3.54 -2.68
C ALA A 16 -20.79 -2.38 -1.70
N VAL A 17 -21.83 -1.59 -1.92
CA VAL A 17 -22.27 -0.53 -1.00
C VAL A 17 -23.65 -0.89 -0.47
N PRO A 18 -23.74 -1.39 0.77
CA PRO A 18 -25.03 -1.57 1.42
C PRO A 18 -25.71 -0.23 1.68
N SER A 19 -27.00 -0.27 1.85
CA SER A 19 -27.74 0.88 2.35
C SER A 19 -27.19 1.32 3.72
N PRO A 20 -26.99 2.62 3.96
CA PRO A 20 -26.51 3.12 5.25
C PRO A 20 -27.36 2.71 6.46
N ALA A 21 -28.62 2.30 6.23
CA ALA A 21 -29.56 1.90 7.27
C ALA A 21 -29.29 0.52 7.87
N ASP A 22 -28.44 -0.31 7.24
CA ASP A 22 -28.56 -1.72 7.52
C ASP A 22 -27.62 -2.24 8.60
N GLY A 23 -26.55 -1.56 8.97
CA GLY A 23 -25.64 -2.10 9.99
C GLY A 23 -25.35 -3.60 9.81
N ASP A 24 -25.73 -4.12 8.63
CA ASP A 24 -25.84 -5.54 8.33
C ASP A 24 -24.42 -6.12 8.17
N SER A 25 -24.10 -7.03 9.06
CA SER A 25 -22.84 -7.78 9.02
C SER A 25 -22.74 -8.72 7.81
N SER A 26 -23.84 -8.95 7.09
CA SER A 26 -23.91 -9.85 5.93
C SER A 26 -23.44 -9.20 4.63
N VAL A 27 -23.19 -7.90 4.62
CA VAL A 27 -22.78 -7.20 3.40
C VAL A 27 -21.29 -7.29 3.19
N ASP A 28 -20.94 -7.63 1.98
CA ASP A 28 -19.56 -7.79 1.54
C ASP A 28 -18.95 -6.42 1.17
N TRP A 29 -18.18 -5.87 2.07
CA TRP A 29 -17.46 -4.63 1.86
C TRP A 29 -16.12 -4.87 1.16
N TRP A 30 -15.53 -3.81 0.58
CA TRP A 30 -14.22 -3.91 -0.06
C TRP A 30 -13.14 -4.44 0.87
N TRP A 31 -13.20 -4.07 2.16
CA TRP A 31 -12.28 -4.60 3.16
C TRP A 31 -12.42 -6.11 3.35
N ASP A 32 -13.64 -6.67 3.32
CA ASP A 32 -13.86 -8.11 3.38
C ASP A 32 -13.33 -8.81 2.12
N HIS A 33 -13.52 -8.18 0.96
CA HIS A 33 -13.03 -8.70 -0.32
C HIS A 33 -11.51 -8.80 -0.37
N LEU A 34 -10.78 -7.73 0.03
CA LEU A 34 -9.32 -7.76 0.11
C LEU A 34 -8.81 -8.78 1.14
N ALA A 35 -9.47 -8.89 2.28
CA ALA A 35 -9.11 -9.87 3.30
C ALA A 35 -9.16 -11.30 2.75
N ARG A 36 -10.18 -11.65 1.97
CA ARG A 36 -10.29 -12.98 1.35
C ARG A 36 -9.19 -13.26 0.33
N GLN A 37 -8.64 -12.25 -0.31
CA GLN A 37 -7.56 -12.41 -1.30
C GLN A 37 -6.18 -12.55 -0.67
N ALA A 38 -6.02 -12.27 0.62
CA ALA A 38 -4.72 -12.16 1.27
C ALA A 38 -3.82 -13.41 1.09
N ASN A 39 -4.41 -14.59 1.24
CA ASN A 39 -3.68 -15.86 1.05
C ASN A 39 -3.21 -16.04 -0.40
N ASP A 40 -4.11 -15.82 -1.36
CA ASP A 40 -3.79 -15.96 -2.79
C ASP A 40 -2.72 -14.97 -3.23
N LEU A 41 -2.79 -13.71 -2.75
CA LEU A 41 -1.77 -12.70 -2.99
C LEU A 41 -0.41 -13.13 -2.44
N ARG A 42 -0.39 -13.67 -1.21
CA ARG A 42 0.85 -14.17 -0.61
C ARG A 42 1.42 -15.34 -1.38
N LEU A 43 0.58 -16.31 -1.77
CA LEU A 43 1.00 -17.48 -2.57
C LEU A 43 1.45 -17.10 -3.98
N ALA A 44 0.93 -16.00 -4.54
CA ALA A 44 1.40 -15.45 -5.81
C ALA A 44 2.77 -14.75 -5.69
N GLY A 45 3.22 -14.43 -4.46
CA GLY A 45 4.52 -13.81 -4.21
C GLY A 45 4.48 -12.31 -3.89
N PHE A 46 3.31 -11.71 -3.74
CA PHE A 46 3.20 -10.33 -3.28
C PHE A 46 3.75 -10.17 -1.85
N THR A 47 4.32 -9.02 -1.57
CA THR A 47 4.93 -8.69 -0.28
C THR A 47 4.25 -7.55 0.43
N ALA A 48 3.52 -6.71 -0.28
CA ALA A 48 2.78 -5.59 0.28
C ALA A 48 1.50 -5.31 -0.51
N VAL A 49 0.53 -4.68 0.16
CA VAL A 49 -0.74 -4.20 -0.43
C VAL A 49 -0.90 -2.72 -0.13
N TRP A 50 -1.02 -1.92 -1.18
CA TRP A 50 -1.47 -0.54 -1.10
C TRP A 50 -3.00 -0.52 -1.10
N ILE A 51 -3.59 -0.12 0.04
CA ILE A 51 -5.04 -0.04 0.24
C ILE A 51 -5.56 1.36 -0.13
N PRO A 52 -6.85 1.49 -0.54
CA PRO A 52 -7.42 2.79 -0.88
C PRO A 52 -7.47 3.73 0.32
N PRO A 53 -7.70 5.06 0.12
CA PRO A 53 -7.83 6.03 1.19
C PRO A 53 -8.89 5.61 2.21
N VAL A 54 -8.55 5.70 3.50
CA VAL A 54 -9.39 5.16 4.58
C VAL A 54 -10.30 6.18 5.24
N LEU A 55 -10.04 7.47 5.01
CA LEU A 55 -10.79 8.55 5.66
C LEU A 55 -12.21 8.69 5.11
N LYS A 56 -13.12 9.18 5.95
CA LYS A 56 -14.49 9.50 5.55
C LYS A 56 -14.50 10.58 4.46
N ALA A 57 -15.05 10.20 3.31
CA ALA A 57 -15.25 11.12 2.20
C ALA A 57 -16.39 12.11 2.45
N TYR A 58 -16.36 13.25 1.78
CA TYR A 58 -17.42 14.27 1.84
C TYR A 58 -18.82 13.71 1.49
N VAL A 59 -18.89 12.77 0.58
CA VAL A 59 -20.13 12.12 0.14
C VAL A 59 -20.44 10.82 0.88
N GLY A 60 -19.76 10.56 1.99
CA GLY A 60 -19.96 9.37 2.81
C GLY A 60 -19.58 8.08 2.12
N ALA A 61 -20.46 7.07 2.15
CA ALA A 61 -20.25 5.77 1.51
C ALA A 61 -20.89 5.68 0.11
N SER A 62 -21.23 6.79 -0.53
CA SER A 62 -21.86 6.77 -1.85
C SER A 62 -20.94 6.18 -2.92
N SER A 63 -21.54 5.74 -4.03
CA SER A 63 -20.78 5.17 -5.17
C SER A 63 -19.83 6.15 -5.85
N GLY A 64 -20.00 7.46 -5.60
CA GLY A 64 -19.09 8.50 -6.10
C GLY A 64 -17.92 8.80 -5.17
N ALA A 65 -17.86 8.17 -4.00
CA ALA A 65 -16.76 8.37 -3.06
C ALA A 65 -15.56 7.51 -3.46
N ASP A 66 -14.49 8.14 -3.88
CA ASP A 66 -13.21 7.44 -4.15
C ASP A 66 -12.26 7.49 -2.93
N GLY A 67 -12.58 8.32 -1.93
CA GLY A 67 -11.72 8.56 -0.76
C GLY A 67 -10.73 9.71 -0.95
N TYR A 68 -10.61 10.28 -2.15
CA TYR A 68 -9.72 11.40 -2.45
C TYR A 68 -10.34 12.79 -2.19
N GLU A 69 -11.56 12.79 -1.65
CA GLU A 69 -12.29 13.96 -1.16
C GLU A 69 -12.52 13.88 0.36
N PRO A 70 -11.45 13.80 1.17
CA PRO A 70 -11.61 13.54 2.61
C PRO A 70 -12.24 14.73 3.33
N PHE A 71 -13.14 14.40 4.27
CA PHE A 71 -13.86 15.34 5.11
C PHE A 71 -13.33 15.37 6.54
N ASP A 72 -13.13 14.20 7.14
CA ASP A 72 -12.77 14.06 8.55
C ASP A 72 -11.48 13.27 8.71
N ASP A 73 -10.45 13.89 9.29
CA ASP A 73 -9.13 13.32 9.48
C ASP A 73 -9.10 12.17 10.51
N TYR A 74 -10.16 12.01 11.30
CA TYR A 74 -10.27 11.04 12.37
C TYR A 74 -11.45 10.07 12.21
N ASP A 75 -12.06 9.98 11.03
CA ASP A 75 -13.11 9.01 10.75
C ASP A 75 -12.71 8.03 9.66
N ILE A 76 -12.48 6.78 10.05
CA ILE A 76 -12.18 5.66 9.17
C ILE A 76 -13.35 4.67 9.07
N GLY A 77 -14.58 5.16 9.15
CA GLY A 77 -15.81 4.37 9.11
C GLY A 77 -16.32 4.01 10.51
N SER A 78 -16.17 4.91 11.48
CA SER A 78 -16.59 4.73 12.86
C SER A 78 -17.61 5.77 13.33
N ARG A 79 -17.94 6.78 12.50
CA ARG A 79 -18.85 7.86 12.85
C ARG A 79 -20.00 7.93 11.87
N ASP A 80 -21.22 8.04 12.40
CA ASP A 80 -22.42 8.30 11.59
C ASP A 80 -22.45 9.78 11.19
N GLN A 81 -21.90 10.04 10.03
CA GLN A 81 -21.85 11.38 9.42
C GLN A 81 -21.81 11.27 7.90
N LYS A 82 -22.13 12.36 7.21
CA LYS A 82 -22.25 12.37 5.76
C LYS A 82 -23.21 11.29 5.22
N GLY A 83 -24.26 10.98 6.00
CA GLY A 83 -25.28 10.02 5.66
C GLY A 83 -24.87 8.55 5.78
N SER A 84 -23.73 8.24 6.38
CA SER A 84 -23.30 6.85 6.57
C SER A 84 -22.36 6.69 7.77
N LEU A 85 -22.43 5.51 8.43
CA LEU A 85 -21.41 5.07 9.38
C LEU A 85 -20.14 4.60 8.66
N PRO A 86 -20.18 3.70 7.64
CA PRO A 86 -19.00 3.25 6.91
C PRO A 86 -18.44 4.33 5.98
N THR A 87 -17.19 4.14 5.59
CA THR A 87 -16.62 4.76 4.38
C THR A 87 -17.11 4.01 3.14
N ARG A 88 -16.70 4.44 1.94
CA ARG A 88 -16.98 3.71 0.69
C ARG A 88 -16.56 2.25 0.74
N PHE A 89 -15.50 1.95 1.47
CA PHE A 89 -14.86 0.64 1.50
C PHE A 89 -15.28 -0.22 2.69
N GLY A 90 -15.99 0.34 3.68
CA GLY A 90 -16.52 -0.38 4.82
C GLY A 90 -16.36 0.34 6.15
N THR A 91 -16.70 -0.34 7.24
CA THR A 91 -16.56 0.16 8.60
C THR A 91 -15.11 0.05 9.10
N ARG A 92 -14.77 0.81 10.14
CA ARG A 92 -13.48 0.69 10.85
C ARG A 92 -13.19 -0.74 11.30
N GLU A 93 -14.20 -1.45 11.79
CA GLU A 93 -14.03 -2.84 12.23
C GLU A 93 -13.59 -3.75 11.08
N LYS A 94 -14.23 -3.61 9.92
CA LYS A 94 -13.87 -4.38 8.72
C LYS A 94 -12.49 -4.01 8.19
N LEU A 95 -12.11 -2.73 8.25
CA LEU A 95 -10.77 -2.28 7.92
C LEU A 95 -9.70 -2.90 8.84
N GLN A 96 -9.94 -2.88 10.16
CA GLN A 96 -9.03 -3.51 11.12
C GLN A 96 -8.91 -5.02 10.89
N ARG A 97 -10.02 -5.70 10.57
CA ARG A 97 -10.00 -7.12 10.20
C ARG A 97 -9.19 -7.36 8.93
N CYS A 98 -9.40 -6.54 7.90
CA CYS A 98 -8.65 -6.63 6.64
C CYS A 98 -7.14 -6.50 6.87
N VAL A 99 -6.71 -5.47 7.57
CA VAL A 99 -5.29 -5.27 7.91
C VAL A 99 -4.74 -6.46 8.69
N SER A 100 -5.49 -6.97 9.68
CA SER A 100 -5.07 -8.13 10.47
C SER A 100 -4.88 -9.38 9.62
N VAL A 101 -5.76 -9.64 8.64
CA VAL A 101 -5.64 -10.78 7.73
C VAL A 101 -4.46 -10.62 6.77
N LEU A 102 -4.29 -9.44 6.19
CA LEU A 102 -3.13 -9.15 5.33
C LEU A 102 -1.83 -9.37 6.10
N ARG A 103 -1.72 -8.84 7.32
CA ARG A 103 -0.56 -9.01 8.19
C ARG A 103 -0.34 -10.48 8.58
N ALA A 104 -1.39 -11.22 8.92
CA ALA A 104 -1.32 -12.65 9.25
C ALA A 104 -0.82 -13.49 8.08
N ASN A 105 -1.07 -13.06 6.84
CA ASN A 105 -0.52 -13.67 5.63
C ASN A 105 0.87 -13.13 5.25
N GLY A 106 1.46 -12.23 6.05
CA GLY A 106 2.79 -11.70 5.82
C GLY A 106 2.88 -10.64 4.73
N LEU A 107 1.77 -9.98 4.49
CA LEU A 107 1.71 -8.84 3.59
C LEU A 107 1.85 -7.55 4.39
N ASP A 108 2.76 -6.69 4.01
CA ASP A 108 2.80 -5.33 4.51
C ASP A 108 1.61 -4.53 3.97
N VAL A 109 1.14 -3.56 4.75
CA VAL A 109 0.02 -2.71 4.36
C VAL A 109 0.51 -1.28 4.21
N TYR A 110 0.29 -0.69 3.02
CA TYR A 110 0.60 0.69 2.72
C TYR A 110 -0.68 1.50 2.62
N LEU A 111 -0.76 2.54 3.43
CA LEU A 111 -1.91 3.42 3.53
C LEU A 111 -1.83 4.51 2.45
N ASP A 112 -2.95 4.78 1.78
CA ASP A 112 -3.07 5.95 0.90
C ASP A 112 -3.36 7.18 1.75
N LEU A 113 -2.43 8.14 1.80
CA LEU A 113 -2.54 9.39 2.53
C LEU A 113 -2.85 10.54 1.57
N VAL A 114 -4.01 11.14 1.77
CA VAL A 114 -4.47 12.31 1.02
C VAL A 114 -4.30 13.55 1.91
N GLU A 115 -3.15 14.22 1.82
CA GLU A 115 -2.82 15.35 2.69
C GLU A 115 -2.86 16.70 1.98
N HIS A 116 -3.15 16.69 0.68
CA HIS A 116 -3.15 17.88 -0.15
C HIS A 116 -4.44 18.71 0.01
N GLN A 117 -5.62 18.06 0.03
CA GLN A 117 -6.90 18.74 0.00
C GLN A 117 -7.90 18.20 1.03
N ARG A 118 -8.92 19.01 1.33
CA ARG A 118 -10.11 18.62 2.11
C ARG A 118 -11.34 19.29 1.53
N ILE A 119 -12.51 18.64 1.66
CA ILE A 119 -13.79 19.21 1.24
C ILE A 119 -14.72 19.39 2.44
N GLY A 120 -15.20 20.62 2.63
CA GLY A 120 -16.10 20.99 3.70
C GLY A 120 -17.57 20.60 3.46
N ASP A 121 -18.46 21.17 4.27
CA ASP A 121 -19.90 20.93 4.16
C ASP A 121 -20.57 21.69 2.99
N VAL A 122 -21.50 22.60 3.32
CA VAL A 122 -22.19 23.43 2.32
C VAL A 122 -21.27 24.51 1.76
N GLU A 123 -20.38 25.02 2.61
CA GLU A 123 -19.33 25.94 2.23
C GLU A 123 -17.98 25.23 2.29
N PRO A 124 -17.07 25.47 1.34
CA PRO A 124 -15.85 24.69 1.19
C PRO A 124 -14.91 24.71 2.40
N TYR A 125 -15.08 25.67 3.30
CA TYR A 125 -14.24 25.85 4.49
C TYR A 125 -14.97 25.55 5.82
N VAL A 126 -16.22 25.06 5.75
CA VAL A 126 -17.02 24.75 6.94
C VAL A 126 -17.01 23.25 7.17
N PHE A 127 -16.53 22.87 8.34
CA PHE A 127 -16.46 21.46 8.77
C PHE A 127 -17.22 21.32 10.09
N ARG A 128 -18.29 20.55 10.09
CA ARG A 128 -19.09 20.24 11.28
C ARG A 128 -18.95 18.77 11.58
N TYR A 129 -18.31 18.48 12.69
CA TYR A 129 -18.12 17.10 13.14
C TYR A 129 -19.13 16.79 14.24
N PRO A 130 -20.03 15.82 14.06
CA PRO A 130 -20.92 15.40 15.14
C PRO A 130 -20.12 14.74 16.26
N GLY A 131 -20.38 15.14 17.50
CA GLY A 131 -19.82 14.48 18.68
C GLY A 131 -20.46 13.12 18.93
N ALA A 132 -19.88 12.35 19.86
CA ALA A 132 -20.37 11.02 20.25
C ALA A 132 -21.79 11.06 20.88
N ASP A 133 -22.20 12.19 21.41
CA ASP A 133 -23.52 12.46 21.99
C ASP A 133 -24.47 13.19 21.02
N GLY A 134 -24.10 13.34 19.76
CA GLY A 134 -24.83 14.08 18.74
C GLY A 134 -24.64 15.60 18.78
N THR A 135 -23.85 16.12 19.71
CA THR A 135 -23.45 17.53 19.71
C THR A 135 -22.40 17.79 18.62
N GLN A 136 -22.25 19.06 18.23
CA GLN A 136 -21.17 19.43 17.31
C GLN A 136 -19.85 19.42 18.05
N ASP A 137 -18.92 18.58 17.62
CA ASP A 137 -17.58 18.49 18.19
C ASP A 137 -16.56 19.18 17.28
N ALA A 138 -16.03 20.29 17.76
CA ALA A 138 -14.95 21.00 17.08
C ALA A 138 -13.55 20.54 17.54
N GLY A 139 -13.47 19.52 18.41
CA GLY A 139 -12.22 19.12 19.05
C GLY A 139 -11.24 18.37 18.15
N ARG A 140 -11.69 17.91 16.98
CA ARG A 140 -10.83 17.22 16.01
C ARG A 140 -10.13 18.25 15.12
N PHE A 141 -9.66 18.17 14.10
CA PHE A 141 -9.01 19.23 13.32
C PHE A 141 -10.04 20.31 12.87
N PRO A 142 -10.39 21.30 13.69
CA PRO A 142 -11.32 22.37 13.30
C PRO A 142 -10.64 23.26 12.26
N LYS A 143 -11.20 23.28 11.06
CA LYS A 143 -10.68 24.04 9.93
C LYS A 143 -11.43 25.36 9.77
N ASN A 144 -10.74 26.36 9.27
CA ASN A 144 -11.28 27.66 8.92
C ASN A 144 -10.66 28.14 7.59
N PRO A 145 -11.17 29.20 6.96
CA PRO A 145 -10.65 29.67 5.67
C PRO A 145 -9.14 29.92 5.63
N LEU A 146 -8.53 30.31 6.74
CA LEU A 146 -7.08 30.59 6.80
C LEU A 146 -6.20 29.32 6.83
N ASN A 147 -6.80 28.14 6.83
CA ASN A 147 -6.08 26.88 6.70
C ASN A 147 -5.92 26.43 5.24
N PHE A 148 -6.47 27.19 4.29
CA PHE A 148 -6.55 26.82 2.88
C PHE A 148 -5.94 27.86 1.95
N LEU A 149 -5.48 27.43 0.79
CA LEU A 149 -5.16 28.29 -0.34
C LEU A 149 -6.46 28.63 -1.12
N PRO A 150 -6.58 29.80 -1.74
CA PRO A 150 -5.62 30.91 -1.77
C PRO A 150 -5.78 31.92 -0.62
N GLN A 151 -6.52 31.59 0.45
CA GLN A 151 -6.75 32.49 1.60
C GLN A 151 -5.46 32.86 2.34
N VAL A 152 -4.44 32.01 2.22
CA VAL A 152 -3.06 32.31 2.60
C VAL A 152 -2.16 32.27 1.35
N PRO A 153 -1.02 32.98 1.36
CA PRO A 153 -0.08 32.93 0.23
C PRO A 153 0.40 31.48 -0.04
N ARG A 154 0.39 31.12 -1.30
CA ARG A 154 0.91 29.82 -1.74
C ARG A 154 2.43 29.79 -1.58
N ASP A 155 2.95 28.64 -1.15
CA ASP A 155 4.39 28.37 -1.16
C ASP A 155 4.92 28.47 -2.59
N PRO A 156 5.89 29.38 -2.87
CA PRO A 156 6.45 29.51 -4.22
C PRO A 156 7.24 28.30 -4.70
N ASN A 157 7.54 27.35 -3.82
CA ASN A 157 8.24 26.11 -4.19
C ASN A 157 7.29 24.98 -4.61
N LEU A 158 5.96 25.18 -4.49
CA LEU A 158 5.00 24.20 -4.98
C LEU A 158 5.02 24.13 -6.52
N GLY A 159 5.15 22.92 -7.02
CA GLY A 159 4.97 22.65 -8.44
C GLY A 159 3.52 22.77 -8.89
N GLY A 160 3.32 22.93 -10.19
CA GLY A 160 1.99 22.99 -10.80
C GLY A 160 1.23 24.30 -10.63
N PRO A 161 0.09 24.48 -11.29
CA PRO A 161 -0.76 25.65 -11.13
C PRO A 161 -1.47 25.64 -9.76
N PRO A 162 -1.86 26.83 -9.23
CA PRO A 162 -2.72 26.88 -8.04
C PRO A 162 -4.05 26.18 -8.36
N TRP A 163 -4.51 25.37 -7.44
CA TRP A 163 -5.76 24.67 -7.57
C TRP A 163 -6.91 25.60 -7.15
N GLU A 164 -7.51 26.28 -8.13
CA GLU A 164 -8.57 27.25 -7.85
C GLU A 164 -9.97 26.62 -7.78
N ASP A 165 -10.18 25.50 -8.47
CA ASP A 165 -11.48 24.82 -8.51
C ASP A 165 -11.26 23.30 -8.60
N ILE A 166 -11.39 22.60 -7.47
CA ILE A 166 -11.04 21.19 -7.36
C ILE A 166 -12.28 20.36 -7.10
N ALA A 167 -12.46 19.32 -7.91
CA ALA A 167 -13.49 18.31 -7.72
C ALA A 167 -13.35 17.54 -6.37
N PHE A 168 -12.16 17.51 -5.79
CA PHE A 168 -11.82 16.76 -4.58
C PHE A 168 -11.72 17.61 -3.32
N GLY A 169 -11.89 18.92 -3.40
CA GLY A 169 -11.84 19.83 -2.26
C GLY A 169 -10.88 20.99 -2.43
N ARG A 170 -10.59 21.67 -1.33
CA ARG A 170 -9.69 22.84 -1.31
C ARG A 170 -8.31 22.43 -0.83
N GLU A 171 -7.30 23.01 -1.46
CA GLU A 171 -5.90 22.81 -1.12
C GLU A 171 -5.59 23.36 0.28
N LEU A 172 -5.05 22.51 1.14
CA LEU A 172 -4.59 22.89 2.48
C LEU A 172 -3.29 23.70 2.40
N ALA A 173 -3.04 24.53 3.41
CA ALA A 173 -1.84 25.35 3.51
C ALA A 173 -0.99 24.93 4.73
N PRO A 174 -0.28 23.80 4.70
CA PRO A 174 0.37 23.25 5.89
C PRO A 174 1.50 24.15 6.42
N ILE A 175 2.21 24.90 5.57
CA ILE A 175 3.34 25.73 5.97
C ILE A 175 2.89 27.15 6.36
N ASN A 176 1.92 27.72 5.66
CA ASN A 176 1.58 29.13 5.77
C ASN A 176 0.34 29.41 6.64
N ALA A 177 -0.30 28.36 7.18
CA ALA A 177 -1.52 28.49 7.97
C ALA A 177 -1.24 28.87 9.45
N GLN A 178 -2.24 29.48 10.09
CA GLN A 178 -2.19 29.92 11.49
C GLN A 178 -2.54 28.84 12.50
N PRO A 179 -2.15 29.04 13.74
CA PRO A 179 -0.92 29.65 14.24
C PRO A 179 0.28 28.87 13.75
N PRO A 180 1.53 29.26 13.95
CA PRO A 180 2.62 28.67 13.21
C PRO A 180 2.51 27.13 13.13
N HIS A 181 2.44 26.61 11.90
CA HIS A 181 2.33 25.18 11.57
C HIS A 181 1.05 24.46 12.03
N TYR A 182 -0.03 25.19 12.32
CA TYR A 182 -1.27 24.58 12.81
C TYR A 182 -1.80 23.43 11.91
N VAL A 183 -1.84 23.62 10.59
CA VAL A 183 -2.29 22.57 9.65
C VAL A 183 -1.30 21.42 9.64
N ALA A 184 -0.01 21.68 9.54
CA ALA A 184 1.03 20.65 9.54
C ALA A 184 0.98 19.78 10.79
N ASP A 185 0.84 20.40 11.97
CA ASP A 185 0.78 19.68 13.25
C ASP A 185 -0.47 18.80 13.32
N ASN A 186 -1.63 19.29 12.92
CA ASN A 186 -2.88 18.53 12.95
C ASN A 186 -2.89 17.37 11.94
N LEU A 187 -2.36 17.58 10.72
CA LEU A 187 -2.21 16.49 9.74
C LEU A 187 -1.23 15.42 10.24
N THR A 188 -0.14 15.85 10.87
CA THR A 188 0.84 14.92 11.48
C THR A 188 0.22 14.12 12.62
N ASP A 189 -0.61 14.74 13.45
CA ASP A 189 -1.33 14.07 14.55
C ASP A 189 -2.34 13.06 14.02
N ALA A 190 -3.09 13.41 12.98
CA ALA A 190 -4.08 12.52 12.36
C ALA A 190 -3.42 11.33 11.67
N ALA A 191 -2.34 11.56 10.92
CA ALA A 191 -1.58 10.49 10.27
C ALA A 191 -0.92 9.56 11.28
N ASP A 192 -0.38 10.09 12.37
CA ASP A 192 0.15 9.32 13.48
C ASP A 192 -0.94 8.45 14.14
N TRP A 193 -2.12 9.04 14.37
CA TRP A 193 -3.25 8.32 14.92
C TRP A 193 -3.67 7.14 14.05
N VAL A 194 -3.93 7.34 12.75
CA VAL A 194 -4.39 6.27 11.86
C VAL A 194 -3.30 5.19 11.67
N THR A 195 -2.04 5.61 11.61
CA THR A 195 -0.89 4.69 11.54
C THR A 195 -0.88 3.73 12.73
N ARG A 196 -1.07 4.25 13.92
CA ARG A 196 -1.07 3.44 15.17
C ARG A 196 -2.35 2.63 15.32
N ALA A 197 -3.50 3.16 14.90
CA ALA A 197 -4.77 2.46 14.97
C ALA A 197 -4.84 1.23 14.06
N LEU A 198 -4.08 1.24 12.95
CA LEU A 198 -4.07 0.17 11.95
C LEU A 198 -2.78 -0.66 11.93
N ASP A 199 -1.67 -0.16 12.51
CA ASP A 199 -0.33 -0.76 12.41
C ASP A 199 0.11 -0.97 10.95
N VAL A 200 0.09 0.10 10.14
CA VAL A 200 0.54 0.05 8.75
C VAL A 200 2.06 0.17 8.64
N GLN A 201 2.66 -0.37 7.57
CA GLN A 201 4.11 -0.45 7.38
C GLN A 201 4.66 0.59 6.42
N GLY A 202 3.78 1.25 5.67
CA GLY A 202 4.19 2.27 4.70
C GLY A 202 3.03 3.11 4.21
N TYR A 203 3.36 4.03 3.30
CA TYR A 203 2.44 5.01 2.75
C TYR A 203 2.61 5.17 1.25
N ARG A 204 1.51 5.37 0.55
CA ARG A 204 1.44 6.10 -0.70
C ARG A 204 0.89 7.48 -0.37
N ILE A 205 1.55 8.52 -0.84
CA ILE A 205 1.14 9.91 -0.60
C ILE A 205 0.63 10.49 -1.90
N ASP A 206 -0.64 10.92 -1.84
CA ASP A 206 -1.39 11.50 -2.94
C ASP A 206 -0.81 12.86 -3.36
N ASP A 207 -0.76 13.12 -4.65
CA ASP A 207 -0.37 14.39 -5.29
C ASP A 207 0.74 15.18 -4.58
N VAL A 208 1.91 14.58 -4.45
CA VAL A 208 3.05 15.23 -3.78
C VAL A 208 3.60 16.44 -4.52
N LYS A 209 3.19 16.68 -5.78
CA LYS A 209 3.51 17.94 -6.50
C LYS A 209 2.79 19.15 -5.88
N GLY A 210 1.63 18.92 -5.29
CA GLY A 210 0.88 19.92 -4.55
C GLY A 210 1.34 20.14 -3.11
N LEU A 211 2.30 19.36 -2.61
CA LEU A 211 2.78 19.42 -1.22
C LEU A 211 4.21 19.96 -1.13
N SER A 212 4.42 20.96 -0.27
CA SER A 212 5.77 21.46 0.02
C SER A 212 6.62 20.37 0.69
N THR A 213 7.86 20.21 0.24
CA THR A 213 8.83 19.33 0.89
C THR A 213 9.22 19.83 2.29
N ASP A 214 9.06 21.12 2.59
CA ASP A 214 9.24 21.69 3.94
C ASP A 214 8.17 21.17 4.92
N PHE A 215 7.01 20.75 4.42
CA PHE A 215 6.01 20.01 5.20
C PHE A 215 6.26 18.50 5.14
N LEU A 216 6.38 17.94 3.94
CA LEU A 216 6.32 16.50 3.71
C LEU A 216 7.51 15.75 4.34
N LEU A 217 8.71 16.33 4.29
CA LEU A 217 9.90 15.70 4.84
C LEU A 217 9.86 15.59 6.39
N PRO A 218 9.57 16.66 7.17
CA PRO A 218 9.38 16.52 8.62
C PRO A 218 8.15 15.66 8.98
N PHE A 219 7.05 15.73 8.22
CA PHE A 219 5.87 14.90 8.40
C PHE A 219 6.23 13.40 8.39
N LEU A 220 6.91 12.92 7.34
CA LEU A 220 7.31 11.52 7.21
C LEU A 220 8.41 11.09 8.21
N ASN A 221 9.12 12.01 8.82
CA ASN A 221 10.13 11.75 9.83
C ASN A 221 9.60 11.88 11.27
N SER A 222 8.29 12.17 11.42
CA SER A 222 7.67 12.41 12.72
C SER A 222 6.99 11.17 13.27
N LYS A 223 6.94 11.05 14.59
CA LYS A 223 6.11 10.12 15.36
C LYS A 223 6.18 8.68 14.82
N SER A 224 5.04 8.00 14.67
CA SER A 224 4.95 6.64 14.17
C SER A 224 5.21 6.50 12.68
N MET A 225 5.27 7.61 11.92
CA MET A 225 5.63 7.59 10.50
C MET A 225 7.14 7.44 10.27
N ALA A 226 7.95 7.80 11.25
CA ALA A 226 9.41 7.76 11.13
C ALA A 226 9.90 6.34 10.78
N GLY A 227 10.71 6.24 9.73
CA GLY A 227 11.31 4.98 9.28
C GLY A 227 10.41 4.04 8.50
N LYS A 228 9.10 4.33 8.36
CA LYS A 228 8.21 3.53 7.51
C LYS A 228 8.44 3.85 6.04
N PHE A 229 8.16 2.88 5.16
CA PHE A 229 8.29 3.07 3.72
C PHE A 229 7.33 4.16 3.22
N ALA A 230 7.76 4.95 2.24
CA ALA A 230 6.93 6.01 1.65
C ALA A 230 7.13 6.08 0.14
N ILE A 231 6.01 6.22 -0.59
CA ILE A 231 5.97 6.38 -2.04
C ILE A 231 5.21 7.67 -2.34
N GLY A 232 5.84 8.60 -3.05
CA GLY A 232 5.18 9.81 -3.53
C GLY A 232 4.56 9.60 -4.91
N GLU A 233 3.32 10.05 -5.08
CA GLU A 233 2.75 10.22 -6.41
C GLU A 233 3.23 11.56 -6.99
N TYR A 234 4.37 11.52 -7.65
CA TYR A 234 4.90 12.67 -8.38
C TYR A 234 4.57 12.51 -9.87
N TYR A 235 3.38 12.95 -10.29
CA TYR A 235 2.87 12.79 -11.66
C TYR A 235 3.67 13.66 -12.64
N GLU A 236 4.77 13.12 -13.18
CA GLU A 236 5.74 13.83 -14.01
C GLU A 236 6.46 12.87 -14.97
N GLY A 237 6.48 13.19 -16.26
CA GLY A 237 7.15 12.39 -17.29
C GLY A 237 8.67 12.60 -17.38
N ASN A 238 9.22 13.61 -16.73
CA ASN A 238 10.63 13.90 -16.76
C ASN A 238 11.37 13.25 -15.59
N GLN A 239 12.14 12.19 -15.86
CA GLN A 239 12.89 11.46 -14.84
C GLN A 239 13.87 12.33 -14.05
N ILE A 240 14.41 13.40 -14.64
CA ILE A 240 15.33 14.31 -13.94
C ILE A 240 14.60 15.07 -12.84
N LEU A 241 13.35 15.52 -13.10
CA LEU A 241 12.55 16.24 -12.12
C LEU A 241 12.11 15.32 -10.97
N VAL A 242 11.67 14.10 -11.27
CA VAL A 242 11.30 13.10 -10.25
C VAL A 242 12.53 12.76 -9.39
N ASN A 243 13.67 12.48 -10.01
CA ASN A 243 14.90 12.17 -9.30
C ASN A 243 15.41 13.36 -8.45
N ALA A 244 15.25 14.59 -8.95
CA ALA A 244 15.58 15.79 -8.19
C ALA A 244 14.66 15.98 -6.97
N TRP A 245 13.36 15.71 -7.10
CA TRP A 245 12.43 15.75 -5.97
C TRP A 245 12.85 14.76 -4.87
N ILE A 246 13.29 13.56 -5.24
CA ILE A 246 13.72 12.55 -4.27
C ILE A 246 15.04 12.96 -3.58
N HIS A 247 16.05 13.37 -4.33
CA HIS A 247 17.44 13.44 -3.83
C HIS A 247 17.94 14.84 -3.50
N ASN A 248 17.32 15.91 -4.06
CA ASN A 248 17.79 17.27 -3.85
C ASN A 248 17.79 17.62 -2.34
N PRO A 249 18.75 18.43 -1.83
CA PRO A 249 18.74 18.96 -0.48
C PRO A 249 17.48 19.76 -0.10
N ARG A 250 16.77 20.33 -1.09
CA ARG A 250 15.46 20.97 -0.91
C ARG A 250 14.30 20.06 -1.31
N GLY A 251 14.57 18.81 -1.64
CA GLY A 251 13.59 17.77 -1.92
C GLY A 251 13.41 16.84 -0.72
N MET A 252 13.10 15.58 -1.00
CA MET A 252 12.86 14.56 0.02
C MET A 252 14.14 13.96 0.63
N GLN A 253 15.32 14.36 0.19
CA GLN A 253 16.63 13.92 0.72
C GLN A 253 16.75 12.38 0.82
N GLY A 254 16.16 11.65 -0.13
CA GLY A 254 16.10 10.20 -0.16
C GLY A 254 15.09 9.56 0.79
N ARG A 255 14.29 10.34 1.52
CA ARG A 255 13.30 9.82 2.50
C ARG A 255 12.15 9.07 1.84
N SER A 256 11.74 9.45 0.64
CA SER A 256 10.65 8.85 -0.11
C SER A 256 11.15 8.19 -1.40
N SER A 257 10.50 7.12 -1.82
CA SER A 257 10.46 6.64 -3.19
C SER A 257 9.41 7.40 -3.99
N ALA A 258 9.35 7.20 -5.30
CA ALA A 258 8.28 7.74 -6.14
C ALA A 258 7.80 6.70 -7.14
N PHE A 259 6.53 6.81 -7.57
CA PHE A 259 6.04 6.11 -8.74
C PHE A 259 6.79 6.56 -10.00
N ASP A 260 7.20 5.58 -10.81
CA ASP A 260 7.97 5.83 -12.03
C ASP A 260 7.06 6.20 -13.20
N PHE A 261 6.45 7.39 -13.14
CA PHE A 261 5.65 7.94 -14.24
C PHE A 261 6.46 8.11 -15.53
N PRO A 262 7.74 8.56 -15.50
CA PRO A 262 8.56 8.58 -16.69
C PRO A 262 8.60 7.24 -17.43
N LEU A 263 8.83 6.14 -16.72
CA LEU A 263 8.79 4.79 -17.28
C LEU A 263 7.38 4.42 -17.78
N LYS A 264 6.36 4.70 -16.98
CA LYS A 264 4.95 4.42 -17.34
C LYS A 264 4.58 5.01 -18.70
N PHE A 265 4.94 6.26 -18.99
CA PHE A 265 4.63 6.89 -20.28
C PHE A 265 5.41 6.25 -21.44
N ILE A 266 6.62 5.80 -21.22
CA ILE A 266 7.38 5.06 -22.23
C ILE A 266 6.76 3.67 -22.48
N LEU A 267 6.36 2.96 -21.41
CA LEU A 267 5.66 1.68 -21.55
C LEU A 267 4.31 1.83 -22.27
N ASN A 268 3.59 2.95 -22.04
CA ASN A 268 2.39 3.29 -22.80
C ASN A 268 2.71 3.44 -24.31
N ALA A 269 3.74 4.22 -24.64
CA ALA A 269 4.17 4.39 -26.02
C ALA A 269 4.58 3.07 -26.67
N MET A 270 5.31 2.20 -25.94
CA MET A 270 5.73 0.90 -26.42
C MET A 270 4.54 -0.02 -26.69
N CYS A 271 3.64 -0.15 -25.75
CA CYS A 271 2.55 -1.13 -25.80
C CYS A 271 1.44 -0.72 -26.77
N ASN A 272 1.10 0.57 -26.84
CA ASN A 272 0.04 1.07 -27.70
C ASN A 272 0.47 1.30 -29.16
N ASN A 273 1.77 1.18 -29.48
CA ASN A 273 2.29 1.31 -30.85
C ASN A 273 3.09 0.05 -31.26
N PRO A 274 2.45 -1.12 -31.37
CA PRO A 274 3.12 -2.38 -31.73
C PRO A 274 3.83 -2.26 -33.08
N GLY A 275 5.11 -2.62 -33.12
CA GLY A 275 5.98 -2.54 -34.28
C GLY A 275 6.38 -1.13 -34.73
N ARG A 276 6.02 -0.10 -33.97
CA ARG A 276 6.34 1.31 -34.29
C ARG A 276 7.12 2.04 -33.20
N PHE A 277 7.28 1.44 -32.03
CA PHE A 277 8.11 1.94 -30.95
C PHE A 277 9.53 1.44 -31.16
N ASN A 278 10.53 2.30 -31.01
CA ASN A 278 11.93 1.91 -31.06
C ASN A 278 12.35 1.28 -29.71
N MET A 279 12.54 -0.03 -29.69
CA MET A 279 12.88 -0.74 -28.45
C MET A 279 14.21 -0.32 -27.83
N ALA A 280 15.11 0.30 -28.59
CA ALA A 280 16.36 0.85 -28.04
C ALA A 280 16.11 2.01 -27.03
N ASP A 281 14.93 2.64 -27.07
CA ASP A 281 14.56 3.72 -26.15
C ASP A 281 14.21 3.22 -24.72
N LEU A 282 14.22 1.89 -24.50
CA LEU A 282 14.10 1.29 -23.16
C LEU A 282 15.41 1.31 -22.36
N ASP A 283 16.52 1.68 -23.00
CA ASP A 283 17.81 1.68 -22.34
C ASP A 283 17.94 2.85 -21.34
N HIS A 284 18.13 2.53 -20.06
CA HIS A 284 18.23 3.51 -18.95
C HIS A 284 17.02 4.47 -18.83
N VAL A 285 15.82 3.98 -19.16
CA VAL A 285 14.60 4.78 -19.15
C VAL A 285 13.94 4.82 -17.76
N GLY A 286 13.27 5.94 -17.48
CA GLY A 286 12.51 6.14 -16.27
C GLY A 286 13.35 6.46 -15.04
N LEU A 287 12.69 6.56 -13.91
CA LEU A 287 13.36 6.69 -12.60
C LEU A 287 14.19 5.44 -12.31
N ALA A 288 13.70 4.25 -12.70
CA ALA A 288 14.42 2.99 -12.56
C ALA A 288 15.79 3.00 -13.28
N GLY A 289 15.91 3.74 -14.39
CA GLY A 289 17.17 3.88 -15.12
C GLY A 289 18.23 4.75 -14.43
N VAL A 290 17.84 5.56 -13.43
CA VAL A 290 18.75 6.51 -12.73
C VAL A 290 18.81 6.31 -11.22
N SER A 291 17.73 5.81 -10.61
CA SER A 291 17.62 5.56 -9.15
C SER A 291 16.70 4.36 -8.90
N PRO A 292 17.12 3.15 -9.28
CA PRO A 292 16.27 1.95 -9.19
C PRO A 292 15.83 1.63 -7.77
N ASP A 293 16.61 1.95 -6.76
CA ASP A 293 16.28 1.78 -5.33
C ASP A 293 15.15 2.70 -4.83
N LYS A 294 14.82 3.73 -5.61
CA LYS A 294 13.76 4.70 -5.32
C LYS A 294 12.58 4.62 -6.30
N ALA A 295 12.69 3.82 -7.34
CA ALA A 295 11.67 3.68 -8.36
C ALA A 295 10.63 2.64 -7.97
N VAL A 296 9.36 3.07 -7.85
CA VAL A 296 8.21 2.15 -7.80
C VAL A 296 7.63 2.07 -9.22
N THR A 297 7.98 1.00 -9.93
CA THR A 297 7.58 0.80 -11.32
C THR A 297 6.16 0.26 -11.41
N PHE A 298 5.40 0.66 -12.42
CA PHE A 298 4.03 0.21 -12.59
C PHE A 298 3.61 0.25 -14.07
N VAL A 299 2.62 -0.56 -14.44
CA VAL A 299 2.03 -0.60 -15.77
C VAL A 299 0.80 0.31 -15.84
N GLU A 300 -0.05 0.19 -14.85
CA GLU A 300 -1.28 0.99 -14.74
C GLU A 300 -1.56 1.29 -13.28
N ASN A 301 -2.35 2.34 -13.01
CA ASN A 301 -2.96 2.60 -11.72
C ASN A 301 -4.43 3.06 -11.91
N HIS A 302 -5.10 3.38 -10.81
CA HIS A 302 -6.50 3.76 -10.81
C HIS A 302 -6.79 5.07 -11.57
N ASP A 303 -5.81 5.96 -11.76
CA ASP A 303 -5.95 7.20 -12.53
C ASP A 303 -5.59 7.00 -14.00
N THR A 304 -4.42 6.43 -14.29
CA THR A 304 -3.97 6.24 -15.68
C THR A 304 -4.90 5.31 -16.46
N ASP A 305 -5.57 4.37 -15.79
CA ASP A 305 -6.59 3.51 -16.40
C ASP A 305 -7.87 4.28 -16.81
N LEU A 306 -8.14 5.45 -16.22
CA LEU A 306 -9.29 6.27 -16.59
C LEU A 306 -9.03 7.18 -17.80
N PHE A 307 -7.82 7.67 -17.93
CA PHE A 307 -7.48 8.62 -18.98
C PHE A 307 -7.10 7.91 -20.28
N PRO A 308 -7.86 8.10 -21.37
CA PRO A 308 -7.61 7.37 -22.64
C PRO A 308 -6.20 7.54 -23.20
N ASN A 309 -5.55 8.68 -22.95
CA ASN A 309 -4.20 8.95 -23.44
C ASN A 309 -3.11 8.29 -22.57
N ASP A 310 -3.42 7.96 -21.32
CA ASP A 310 -2.48 7.39 -20.38
C ASP A 310 -2.64 5.87 -20.24
N ARG A 311 -3.84 5.36 -20.60
CA ARG A 311 -4.13 3.94 -20.52
C ARG A 311 -3.32 3.11 -21.52
N ILE A 312 -2.76 2.01 -21.05
CA ILE A 312 -2.24 0.96 -21.91
C ILE A 312 -3.40 0.07 -22.35
N VAL A 313 -3.72 0.11 -23.63
CA VAL A 313 -4.85 -0.64 -24.21
C VAL A 313 -4.41 -2.00 -24.73
N TYR A 314 -3.20 -2.08 -25.29
CA TYR A 314 -2.66 -3.28 -25.94
C TYR A 314 -1.42 -3.78 -25.18
N ASN A 315 -1.14 -5.07 -25.33
CA ASN A 315 0.15 -5.67 -24.98
C ASN A 315 0.62 -5.42 -23.52
N LYS A 316 -0.30 -5.26 -22.55
CA LYS A 316 0.03 -5.01 -21.15
C LYS A 316 1.07 -6.00 -20.60
N MET A 317 1.03 -7.27 -21.04
CA MET A 317 1.98 -8.29 -20.57
C MET A 317 3.43 -7.99 -20.96
N LEU A 318 3.68 -7.29 -22.08
CA LEU A 318 5.04 -6.86 -22.43
C LEU A 318 5.58 -5.83 -21.41
N ALA A 319 4.71 -4.91 -20.96
CA ALA A 319 5.05 -3.95 -19.91
C ALA A 319 5.25 -4.63 -18.54
N TYR A 320 4.39 -5.59 -18.17
CA TYR A 320 4.58 -6.40 -16.96
C TYR A 320 5.86 -7.24 -17.02
N ALA A 321 6.20 -7.81 -18.17
CA ALA A 321 7.47 -8.51 -18.36
C ALA A 321 8.66 -7.57 -18.08
N TYR A 322 8.60 -6.32 -18.57
CA TYR A 322 9.65 -5.34 -18.30
C TYR A 322 9.77 -5.02 -16.80
N ILE A 323 8.69 -4.57 -16.13
CA ILE A 323 8.78 -4.11 -14.74
C ILE A 323 9.04 -5.24 -13.74
N LEU A 324 8.62 -6.48 -14.04
CA LEU A 324 8.83 -7.64 -13.17
C LEU A 324 10.17 -8.35 -13.42
N THR A 325 10.94 -7.92 -14.41
CA THR A 325 12.27 -8.50 -14.68
C THR A 325 13.41 -7.47 -14.66
N SER A 326 13.10 -6.16 -14.77
CA SER A 326 14.06 -5.06 -14.61
C SER A 326 14.31 -4.68 -13.15
N GLU A 327 15.11 -3.64 -12.93
CA GLU A 327 15.32 -3.06 -11.60
C GLU A 327 14.14 -2.15 -11.20
N GLY A 328 13.97 -1.95 -9.90
CA GLY A 328 12.89 -1.17 -9.30
C GLY A 328 12.03 -2.01 -8.34
N TYR A 329 11.01 -1.39 -7.75
CA TYR A 329 10.01 -2.05 -6.92
C TYR A 329 8.68 -2.10 -7.70
N PRO A 330 8.34 -3.23 -8.32
CA PRO A 330 7.16 -3.31 -9.18
C PRO A 330 5.85 -3.27 -8.38
N CYS A 331 4.89 -2.49 -8.90
CA CYS A 331 3.52 -2.40 -8.41
C CYS A 331 2.57 -2.97 -9.46
N VAL A 332 1.77 -3.94 -9.06
CA VAL A 332 0.75 -4.59 -9.90
C VAL A 332 -0.62 -4.00 -9.57
N TYR A 333 -1.34 -3.61 -10.60
CA TYR A 333 -2.65 -2.99 -10.47
C TYR A 333 -3.77 -4.02 -10.37
N TYR A 334 -4.70 -3.82 -9.43
CA TYR A 334 -5.83 -4.72 -9.17
C TYR A 334 -6.58 -5.12 -10.44
N ARG A 335 -7.01 -4.11 -11.24
CA ARG A 335 -7.85 -4.34 -12.41
C ARG A 335 -7.13 -5.09 -13.53
N ASP A 336 -5.82 -4.95 -13.65
CA ASP A 336 -5.03 -5.76 -14.59
C ASP A 336 -4.93 -7.20 -14.12
N TYR A 337 -4.75 -7.40 -12.83
CA TYR A 337 -4.47 -8.70 -12.23
C TYR A 337 -5.72 -9.56 -12.04
N SER A 338 -6.77 -9.02 -11.42
CA SER A 338 -7.94 -9.77 -10.98
C SER A 338 -8.73 -10.35 -12.15
N THR A 339 -9.41 -11.48 -11.87
CA THR A 339 -10.38 -12.12 -12.77
C THR A 339 -11.81 -11.68 -12.48
N ASP A 340 -12.02 -10.74 -11.57
CA ASP A 340 -13.33 -10.21 -11.22
C ASP A 340 -13.98 -9.49 -12.40
N PHE A 341 -15.29 -9.24 -12.26
CA PHE A 341 -16.03 -8.49 -13.28
C PHE A 341 -15.38 -7.13 -13.55
N ASP A 342 -15.26 -6.77 -14.83
CA ASP A 342 -14.63 -5.54 -15.33
C ASP A 342 -13.10 -5.47 -15.12
N CYS A 343 -12.44 -6.60 -14.85
CA CYS A 343 -10.98 -6.73 -14.76
C CYS A 343 -10.39 -7.43 -15.98
N TYR A 344 -9.09 -7.27 -16.20
CA TYR A 344 -8.41 -7.79 -17.40
C TYR A 344 -7.99 -9.27 -17.26
N GLY A 345 -7.92 -9.80 -16.05
CA GLY A 345 -7.69 -11.22 -15.80
C GLY A 345 -6.29 -11.73 -16.13
N LEU A 346 -5.25 -10.89 -16.00
CA LEU A 346 -3.87 -11.25 -16.34
C LEU A 346 -3.16 -12.05 -15.24
N LYS A 347 -3.88 -12.43 -14.17
CA LYS A 347 -3.33 -13.13 -13.01
C LYS A 347 -2.38 -14.28 -13.35
N PRO A 348 -2.73 -15.26 -14.19
CA PRO A 348 -1.86 -16.42 -14.39
C PRO A 348 -0.48 -16.07 -14.96
N GLN A 349 -0.43 -15.12 -15.88
CA GLN A 349 0.81 -14.67 -16.50
C GLN A 349 1.62 -13.78 -15.55
N ILE A 350 0.94 -12.90 -14.80
CA ILE A 350 1.57 -12.04 -13.81
C ILE A 350 2.12 -12.86 -12.65
N ASP A 351 1.42 -13.89 -12.17
CA ASP A 351 1.91 -14.80 -11.12
C ASP A 351 3.24 -15.46 -11.51
N ASN A 352 3.36 -15.90 -12.78
CA ASN A 352 4.60 -16.45 -13.28
C ASN A 352 5.74 -15.41 -13.31
N LEU A 353 5.46 -14.19 -13.76
CA LEU A 353 6.44 -13.12 -13.77
C LEU A 353 6.85 -12.67 -12.35
N ILE A 354 5.92 -12.68 -11.39
CA ILE A 354 6.23 -12.44 -9.98
C ILE A 354 7.17 -13.53 -9.44
N TRP A 355 6.92 -14.79 -9.78
CA TRP A 355 7.83 -15.86 -9.40
C TRP A 355 9.23 -15.65 -10.00
N ILE A 356 9.33 -15.25 -11.27
CA ILE A 356 10.60 -14.92 -11.93
C ILE A 356 11.29 -13.74 -11.19
N HIS A 357 10.52 -12.70 -10.85
CA HIS A 357 11.01 -11.54 -10.10
C HIS A 357 11.65 -11.93 -8.78
N GLU A 358 10.91 -12.65 -7.94
CA GLU A 358 11.34 -13.00 -6.58
C GLU A 358 12.40 -14.10 -6.52
N THR A 359 12.54 -14.92 -7.59
CA THR A 359 13.42 -16.08 -7.57
C THR A 359 14.69 -15.87 -8.40
N ILE A 360 14.62 -15.10 -9.49
CA ILE A 360 15.68 -15.08 -10.50
C ILE A 360 16.15 -13.67 -10.84
N ALA A 361 15.26 -12.66 -10.83
CA ALA A 361 15.56 -11.33 -11.34
C ALA A 361 16.35 -10.45 -10.34
N GLU A 362 17.49 -10.93 -9.88
CA GLU A 362 18.33 -10.25 -8.90
C GLU A 362 19.51 -9.52 -9.52
N GLY A 363 20.06 -8.55 -8.76
CA GLY A 363 21.30 -7.83 -9.09
C GLY A 363 21.07 -6.69 -10.09
N SER A 364 22.18 -6.13 -10.58
CA SER A 364 22.15 -5.05 -11.58
C SER A 364 21.78 -5.56 -12.96
N THR A 365 21.34 -4.65 -13.81
CA THR A 365 20.97 -4.93 -15.19
C THR A 365 22.14 -4.62 -16.13
N GLN A 366 22.44 -5.55 -17.05
CA GLN A 366 23.38 -5.34 -18.13
C GLN A 366 22.68 -5.50 -19.47
N GLN A 367 22.66 -4.44 -20.28
CA GLN A 367 22.12 -4.47 -21.62
C GLN A 367 22.94 -5.43 -22.49
N ARG A 368 22.25 -6.33 -23.23
CA ARG A 368 22.88 -7.36 -24.09
C ARG A 368 22.61 -7.13 -25.57
N TRP A 369 21.42 -6.61 -25.90
CA TRP A 369 21.03 -6.29 -27.27
C TRP A 369 20.05 -5.14 -27.29
N LYS A 370 20.16 -4.25 -28.27
CA LYS A 370 19.13 -3.24 -28.56
C LYS A 370 19.14 -2.89 -30.03
N ASP A 371 17.96 -2.89 -30.62
CA ASP A 371 17.69 -2.35 -31.94
C ASP A 371 16.25 -1.81 -31.99
N TYR A 372 15.74 -1.58 -33.19
CA TYR A 372 14.39 -1.01 -33.35
C TYR A 372 13.29 -1.92 -32.81
N ASN A 373 13.44 -3.26 -32.94
CA ASN A 373 12.39 -4.23 -32.59
C ASN A 373 12.65 -4.92 -31.26
N ILE A 374 13.92 -5.06 -30.87
CA ILE A 374 14.35 -5.92 -29.75
C ILE A 374 15.12 -5.12 -28.70
N PHE A 375 14.76 -5.37 -27.46
CA PHE A 375 15.57 -5.00 -26.29
C PHE A 375 15.87 -6.23 -25.45
N ALA A 376 17.15 -6.52 -25.19
CA ALA A 376 17.52 -7.66 -24.35
C ALA A 376 18.58 -7.24 -23.32
N TYR A 377 18.43 -7.80 -22.13
CA TYR A 377 19.30 -7.54 -20.98
C TYR A 377 19.47 -8.77 -20.11
N GLU A 378 20.49 -8.76 -19.29
CA GLU A 378 20.77 -9.78 -18.28
C GLU A 378 20.77 -9.18 -16.89
N ARG A 379 20.09 -9.80 -15.93
CA ARG A 379 20.17 -9.52 -14.51
C ARG A 379 21.33 -10.30 -13.92
N MET A 380 22.20 -9.62 -13.18
CA MET A 380 23.51 -10.09 -12.79
C MET A 380 23.56 -10.73 -11.39
N GLY A 381 22.42 -11.09 -10.80
CA GLY A 381 22.34 -11.79 -9.53
C GLY A 381 22.81 -13.23 -9.56
N GLY A 382 22.68 -13.95 -8.45
CA GLY A 382 23.18 -15.32 -8.29
C GLY A 382 22.61 -16.32 -9.31
N SER A 383 21.30 -16.27 -9.56
CA SER A 383 20.61 -17.15 -10.52
C SER A 383 20.74 -16.68 -11.96
N ARG A 384 21.02 -15.41 -12.20
CA ARG A 384 21.04 -14.72 -13.50
C ARG A 384 19.75 -14.90 -14.30
N LEU A 385 19.35 -13.86 -15.00
CA LEU A 385 18.17 -13.89 -15.85
C LEU A 385 18.45 -13.15 -17.16
N LEU A 386 18.39 -13.83 -18.29
CA LEU A 386 18.45 -13.21 -19.62
C LEU A 386 17.02 -12.97 -20.12
N VAL A 387 16.69 -11.72 -20.35
CA VAL A 387 15.38 -11.27 -20.84
C VAL A 387 15.51 -10.78 -22.26
N GLY A 388 14.56 -11.18 -23.11
CA GLY A 388 14.41 -10.64 -24.46
C GLY A 388 12.99 -10.12 -24.64
N LEU A 389 12.86 -8.88 -25.13
CA LEU A 389 11.58 -8.21 -25.41
C LEU A 389 11.50 -7.87 -26.89
N ASN A 390 10.38 -8.16 -27.51
CA ASN A 390 10.09 -7.92 -28.93
C ASN A 390 8.79 -7.13 -29.06
N ASN A 391 8.82 -6.00 -29.76
CA ASN A 391 7.60 -5.21 -30.03
C ASN A 391 7.03 -5.43 -31.42
N ASP A 392 7.65 -6.27 -32.27
CA ASP A 392 7.10 -6.61 -33.58
C ASP A 392 5.91 -7.57 -33.43
N PRO A 393 4.69 -7.22 -33.88
CA PRO A 393 3.51 -8.05 -33.71
C PRO A 393 3.45 -9.25 -34.68
N GLN A 394 4.34 -9.32 -35.66
CA GLN A 394 4.27 -10.32 -36.73
C GLN A 394 5.48 -11.23 -36.80
N THR A 395 6.67 -10.73 -36.41
CA THR A 395 7.93 -11.41 -36.67
C THR A 395 8.58 -11.90 -35.40
N SER A 396 8.94 -13.17 -35.35
CA SER A 396 9.87 -13.70 -34.35
C SER A 396 11.30 -13.26 -34.70
N HIS A 397 12.02 -12.74 -33.72
CA HIS A 397 13.42 -12.32 -33.90
C HIS A 397 14.37 -13.28 -33.20
N ARG A 398 15.48 -13.58 -33.89
CA ARG A 398 16.56 -14.42 -33.37
C ARG A 398 17.81 -13.57 -33.20
N ILE A 399 18.31 -13.54 -31.96
CA ILE A 399 19.53 -12.81 -31.61
C ILE A 399 20.58 -13.71 -30.96
N THR A 400 21.85 -13.37 -31.11
CA THR A 400 22.95 -14.05 -30.43
C THR A 400 23.66 -13.05 -29.54
N VAL A 401 23.70 -13.33 -28.25
CA VAL A 401 24.22 -12.40 -27.23
C VAL A 401 25.28 -13.07 -26.38
N ALA A 402 26.29 -12.31 -25.97
CA ALA A 402 27.21 -12.73 -24.93
C ALA A 402 26.50 -12.74 -23.58
N THR A 403 26.65 -13.79 -22.79
CA THR A 403 26.06 -13.93 -21.46
C THR A 403 27.11 -14.25 -20.42
N ASP A 404 26.79 -14.00 -19.16
CA ASP A 404 27.66 -14.39 -18.03
C ASP A 404 27.23 -15.72 -17.37
N PHE A 405 26.38 -16.51 -18.03
CA PHE A 405 26.03 -17.85 -17.56
C PHE A 405 27.20 -18.84 -17.59
N GLY A 406 28.18 -18.61 -18.46
CA GLY A 406 29.31 -19.50 -18.70
C GLY A 406 29.11 -20.37 -19.94
N SER A 407 30.13 -21.23 -20.24
CA SER A 407 30.14 -22.08 -21.43
C SER A 407 29.33 -23.36 -21.22
N HIS A 408 28.60 -23.79 -22.26
CA HIS A 408 27.83 -25.04 -22.32
C HIS A 408 26.79 -25.18 -21.22
N VAL A 409 26.13 -24.07 -20.82
CA VAL A 409 25.07 -24.04 -19.81
C VAL A 409 23.72 -24.18 -20.48
N SER A 410 22.91 -25.14 -20.00
CA SER A 410 21.50 -25.25 -20.40
C SER A 410 20.66 -24.17 -19.78
N LEU A 411 19.96 -23.41 -20.60
CA LEU A 411 19.04 -22.35 -20.22
C LEU A 411 17.62 -22.72 -20.61
N HIS A 412 16.70 -22.57 -19.66
CA HIS A 412 15.27 -22.79 -19.82
C HIS A 412 14.53 -21.46 -19.88
N ASP A 413 13.59 -21.33 -20.80
CA ASP A 413 12.67 -20.18 -20.83
C ASP A 413 11.51 -20.40 -19.85
N TYR A 414 11.54 -19.69 -18.73
CA TYR A 414 10.54 -19.78 -17.65
C TYR A 414 9.20 -19.11 -17.99
N THR A 415 9.07 -18.49 -19.16
CA THR A 415 7.78 -17.99 -19.68
C THR A 415 7.02 -19.05 -20.47
N GLY A 416 7.72 -20.06 -20.97
CA GLY A 416 7.16 -21.09 -21.86
C GLY A 416 6.90 -20.59 -23.29
N HIS A 417 7.49 -19.46 -23.68
CA HIS A 417 7.31 -18.86 -25.01
C HIS A 417 8.34 -19.34 -26.03
N ALA A 418 9.41 -19.97 -25.60
CA ALA A 418 10.49 -20.45 -26.47
C ALA A 418 11.14 -21.73 -25.94
N GLU A 419 11.89 -22.41 -26.84
CA GLU A 419 12.61 -23.64 -26.54
C GLU A 419 13.85 -23.38 -25.68
N ASP A 420 14.30 -24.42 -24.96
CA ASP A 420 15.56 -24.43 -24.22
C ASP A 420 16.75 -24.18 -25.16
N VAL A 421 17.74 -23.47 -24.67
CA VAL A 421 18.98 -23.22 -25.41
C VAL A 421 20.21 -23.60 -24.58
N VAL A 422 21.34 -23.79 -25.23
CA VAL A 422 22.63 -24.04 -24.58
C VAL A 422 23.61 -22.97 -25.01
N THR A 423 24.32 -22.40 -24.06
CA THR A 423 25.41 -21.44 -24.37
C THR A 423 26.56 -22.13 -25.08
N ASP A 424 27.20 -21.46 -26.02
CA ASP A 424 28.37 -22.01 -26.73
C ASP A 424 29.64 -22.05 -25.83
N GLY A 425 30.78 -22.45 -26.40
CA GLY A 425 32.06 -22.55 -25.71
C GLY A 425 32.57 -21.22 -25.15
N ASN A 426 32.06 -20.08 -25.62
CA ASN A 426 32.42 -18.73 -25.20
C ASN A 426 31.35 -18.09 -24.28
N GLY A 427 30.29 -18.84 -23.95
CA GLY A 427 29.17 -18.33 -23.15
C GLY A 427 28.13 -17.53 -23.92
N TRP A 428 28.11 -17.60 -25.25
CA TRP A 428 27.09 -16.93 -26.06
C TRP A 428 25.82 -17.77 -26.15
N ALA A 429 24.67 -17.11 -26.04
CA ALA A 429 23.35 -17.73 -26.21
C ALA A 429 22.67 -17.20 -27.47
N THR A 430 22.11 -18.11 -28.27
CA THR A 430 21.22 -17.75 -29.38
C THR A 430 19.79 -18.01 -28.96
N ILE A 431 19.02 -16.93 -28.76
CA ILE A 431 17.63 -16.99 -28.31
C ILE A 431 16.68 -16.55 -29.41
N SER A 432 15.49 -17.11 -29.42
CA SER A 432 14.38 -16.70 -30.29
C SER A 432 13.31 -16.02 -29.45
N ILE A 433 12.92 -14.78 -29.81
CA ILE A 433 11.89 -14.03 -29.12
C ILE A 433 10.67 -13.99 -30.01
N PRO A 434 9.50 -14.51 -29.56
CA PRO A 434 8.30 -14.61 -30.38
C PRO A 434 7.76 -13.23 -30.78
N PRO A 435 6.86 -13.17 -31.77
CA PRO A 435 6.18 -11.93 -32.11
C PRO A 435 5.31 -11.45 -30.95
N ASN A 436 5.17 -10.15 -30.80
CA ASN A 436 4.34 -9.55 -29.74
C ASN A 436 2.85 -9.59 -30.12
N ASN A 437 2.30 -10.77 -30.16
CA ASN A 437 0.88 -10.97 -30.38
C ASN A 437 0.17 -11.06 -29.01
N ASN A 438 -0.68 -10.11 -28.71
CA ASN A 438 -1.38 -10.00 -27.42
C ASN A 438 -0.44 -9.97 -26.17
N GLY A 439 0.72 -9.37 -26.30
CA GLY A 439 1.66 -9.20 -25.19
C GLY A 439 2.61 -10.39 -24.96
N THR A 440 2.69 -11.37 -25.84
CA THR A 440 3.56 -12.56 -25.70
C THR A 440 4.99 -12.36 -26.22
N GLY A 441 5.36 -11.18 -26.66
CA GLY A 441 6.66 -10.86 -27.26
C GLY A 441 7.81 -10.79 -26.26
N PHE A 442 7.95 -11.77 -25.38
CA PHE A 442 9.05 -11.82 -24.41
C PHE A 442 9.47 -13.23 -24.03
N VAL A 443 10.71 -13.35 -23.57
CA VAL A 443 11.31 -14.59 -23.04
C VAL A 443 12.15 -14.27 -21.80
N CYS A 444 12.23 -15.24 -20.89
CA CYS A 444 12.94 -15.12 -19.61
C CYS A 444 13.77 -16.38 -19.35
N TYR A 445 15.03 -16.36 -19.78
CA TYR A 445 15.93 -17.51 -19.66
C TYR A 445 16.75 -17.48 -18.39
N SER A 446 16.81 -18.60 -17.70
CA SER A 446 17.75 -18.86 -16.63
C SER A 446 18.23 -20.32 -16.68
N ARG A 447 19.11 -20.72 -15.77
CA ARG A 447 19.58 -22.10 -15.66
C ARG A 447 18.40 -23.06 -15.52
N SER A 448 18.44 -24.18 -16.25
CA SER A 448 17.42 -25.22 -16.17
C SER A 448 17.36 -25.84 -14.76
N GLY A 449 16.17 -26.31 -14.37
CA GLY A 449 15.95 -27.10 -13.15
C GLY A 449 15.56 -26.34 -11.91
N LEU A 450 15.20 -25.05 -12.03
CA LEU A 450 14.59 -24.31 -10.92
C LEU A 450 13.13 -24.77 -10.74
N SER A 451 12.73 -24.99 -9.47
CA SER A 451 11.35 -25.32 -9.12
C SER A 451 10.48 -24.08 -9.20
N THR A 452 9.33 -24.18 -9.88
CA THR A 452 8.34 -23.09 -9.94
C THR A 452 7.41 -23.09 -8.72
N GLY A 453 6.94 -21.92 -8.34
CA GLY A 453 6.02 -21.70 -7.23
C GLY A 453 6.70 -21.32 -5.93
N PHE A 454 5.93 -20.69 -5.05
CA PHE A 454 6.40 -20.28 -3.74
C PHE A 454 6.07 -21.34 -2.68
N SER A 455 7.04 -21.62 -1.80
CA SER A 455 6.77 -22.26 -0.52
C SER A 455 6.70 -21.17 0.55
N VAL A 456 5.54 -21.01 1.16
CA VAL A 456 5.39 -20.03 2.24
C VAL A 456 5.60 -20.74 3.57
N ALA A 457 6.70 -20.41 4.25
CA ALA A 457 6.95 -20.87 5.60
C ALA A 457 6.16 -20.02 6.60
N GLN A 458 5.68 -20.69 7.66
CA GLN A 458 5.11 -19.98 8.80
C GLN A 458 6.19 -19.11 9.46
N TYR A 459 5.85 -17.87 9.81
CA TYR A 459 6.77 -16.95 10.50
C TYR A 459 6.05 -16.15 11.58
N SER A 460 6.82 -15.58 12.50
CA SER A 460 6.29 -14.77 13.59
C SER A 460 5.86 -13.40 13.07
N VAL A 461 4.63 -13.03 13.34
CA VAL A 461 4.06 -11.71 13.05
C VAL A 461 3.99 -10.91 14.34
N ARG A 462 4.41 -9.65 14.28
CA ARG A 462 4.19 -8.68 15.35
C ARG A 462 3.28 -7.57 14.86
N GLN A 463 2.24 -7.27 15.63
CA GLN A 463 1.39 -6.10 15.47
C GLN A 463 1.41 -5.26 16.74
N ASP A 464 1.56 -3.95 16.57
CA ASP A 464 1.60 -3.00 17.67
C ASP A 464 0.37 -2.09 17.58
N PHE A 465 -0.48 -2.12 18.60
CA PHE A 465 -1.64 -1.26 18.75
C PHE A 465 -1.35 -0.21 19.81
N GLU A 466 -1.48 1.07 19.45
CA GLU A 466 -1.21 2.16 20.38
C GLU A 466 -2.47 3.00 20.62
N GLY A 467 -2.74 3.28 21.89
CA GLY A 467 -3.76 4.24 22.29
C GLY A 467 -3.25 5.64 22.10
N ALA A 468 -3.77 6.35 21.10
CA ALA A 468 -3.73 7.79 21.09
C ALA A 468 -4.95 8.32 21.86
N PRO A 469 -4.87 9.51 22.47
CA PRO A 469 -6.06 10.23 22.88
C PRO A 469 -6.85 10.57 21.61
N ASP A 470 -7.59 9.60 21.15
CA ASP A 470 -8.56 9.76 20.09
C ASP A 470 -9.91 9.91 20.78
N LEU A 471 -10.56 11.00 20.50
CA LEU A 471 -11.87 11.35 21.00
C LEU A 471 -12.94 10.29 20.76
N ASP A 472 -12.67 9.31 19.87
CA ASP A 472 -13.61 8.24 19.54
C ASP A 472 -13.15 6.83 19.91
N ILE A 473 -11.86 6.56 19.83
CA ILE A 473 -11.33 5.19 20.03
C ILE A 473 -11.13 4.89 21.51
N LEU A 474 -10.77 5.92 22.26
CA LEU A 474 -10.64 5.83 23.71
C LEU A 474 -11.41 6.98 24.36
N PRO A 475 -12.75 6.93 24.35
CA PRO A 475 -13.42 7.71 25.36
C PRO A 475 -12.80 7.29 26.68
N ALA A 476 -12.35 8.28 27.47
CA ALA A 476 -11.74 8.08 28.77
C ALA A 476 -12.01 6.67 29.30
N LEU A 477 -10.97 5.85 29.44
CA LEU A 477 -11.09 4.43 29.89
C LEU A 477 -11.75 4.30 31.28
N GLY A 478 -12.27 5.37 31.85
CA GLY A 478 -13.03 5.39 33.09
C GLY A 478 -14.21 4.43 33.08
N GLY A 479 -13.93 3.16 33.31
CA GLY A 479 -14.95 2.09 33.40
C GLY A 479 -15.51 1.62 32.06
N LYS A 480 -14.89 1.95 30.92
CA LYS A 480 -15.30 1.47 29.59
C LYS A 480 -14.35 0.42 29.05
N THR A 481 -14.92 -0.53 28.33
CA THR A 481 -14.17 -1.55 27.59
C THR A 481 -14.09 -1.15 26.13
N VAL A 482 -12.88 -1.19 25.57
CA VAL A 482 -12.62 -0.80 24.16
C VAL A 482 -11.91 -1.94 23.45
N THR A 483 -12.37 -2.31 22.25
CA THR A 483 -11.63 -3.18 21.36
C THR A 483 -10.56 -2.36 20.66
N VAL A 484 -9.28 -2.64 20.98
CA VAL A 484 -8.14 -1.88 20.48
C VAL A 484 -7.55 -2.48 19.21
N GLY A 485 -7.79 -3.75 18.96
CA GLY A 485 -7.32 -4.42 17.75
C GLY A 485 -7.91 -5.81 17.61
N ARG A 486 -7.63 -6.42 16.47
CA ARG A 486 -7.94 -7.81 16.16
C ARG A 486 -6.75 -8.43 15.46
N ILE A 487 -6.52 -9.70 15.73
CA ILE A 487 -5.52 -10.50 15.03
C ILE A 487 -6.20 -11.74 14.46
N TRP A 488 -5.69 -12.26 13.38
CA TRP A 488 -6.04 -13.58 12.92
C TRP A 488 -5.06 -14.62 13.49
N SER A 489 -5.56 -15.69 14.07
CA SER A 489 -4.75 -16.83 14.50
C SER A 489 -5.33 -18.13 13.99
N GLY A 490 -4.50 -19.04 13.50
CA GLY A 490 -4.87 -20.43 13.28
C GLY A 490 -5.14 -21.15 14.62
N ALA A 491 -5.70 -22.35 14.57
CA ALA A 491 -5.86 -23.17 15.77
C ALA A 491 -4.51 -23.68 16.29
N ASN A 492 -4.40 -23.87 17.60
CA ASN A 492 -3.20 -24.37 18.30
C ASN A 492 -1.93 -23.51 18.10
N GLN A 493 -2.10 -22.20 17.90
CA GLN A 493 -1.00 -21.26 17.76
C GLN A 493 -0.83 -20.43 19.05
N THR A 494 0.42 -20.06 19.34
CA THR A 494 0.72 -19.20 20.48
C THR A 494 0.44 -17.74 20.15
N ILE A 495 -0.33 -17.08 21.01
CA ILE A 495 -0.58 -15.64 21.02
C ILE A 495 0.08 -15.06 22.25
N GLU A 496 0.99 -14.12 22.09
CA GLU A 496 1.65 -13.41 23.20
C GLU A 496 1.34 -11.92 23.10
N CYS A 497 0.77 -11.36 24.17
CA CYS A 497 0.45 -9.93 24.26
C CYS A 497 1.29 -9.30 25.38
N GLN A 498 1.88 -8.13 25.10
CA GLN A 498 2.60 -7.33 26.07
C GLN A 498 2.11 -5.90 26.05
N LEU A 499 1.66 -5.39 27.18
CA LEU A 499 1.24 -4.01 27.35
C LEU A 499 2.41 -3.17 27.88
N PHE A 500 2.64 -2.04 27.20
CA PHE A 500 3.62 -1.03 27.62
C PHE A 500 2.83 0.22 28.06
N PRO A 501 2.90 0.61 29.32
CA PRO A 501 2.29 1.83 29.77
C PRO A 501 3.07 3.02 29.21
N ASP A 502 2.36 4.04 28.78
CA ASP A 502 2.96 5.37 28.68
C ASP A 502 3.08 5.94 30.10
N VAL A 503 4.31 6.08 30.56
CA VAL A 503 4.59 6.56 31.93
C VAL A 503 4.03 7.96 32.22
N THR A 504 3.67 8.72 31.20
CA THR A 504 3.07 10.06 31.37
C THR A 504 1.56 9.98 31.67
N GLY A 505 0.90 8.88 31.29
CA GLY A 505 -0.55 8.72 31.43
C GLY A 505 -0.99 7.80 32.56
N TRP A 506 -0.11 6.95 33.08
CA TRP A 506 -0.44 6.01 34.13
C TRP A 506 -0.05 6.55 35.50
N THR A 507 -1.00 6.56 36.40
CA THR A 507 -0.72 6.90 37.80
C THR A 507 -0.70 5.63 38.67
N ARG A 508 -0.09 5.74 39.83
CA ARG A 508 -0.02 4.65 40.80
C ARG A 508 -1.43 4.20 41.20
N GLY A 509 -1.82 3.01 40.82
CA GLY A 509 -3.16 2.48 41.07
C GLY A 509 -4.02 2.30 39.83
N THR A 510 -3.58 2.80 38.65
CA THR A 510 -4.24 2.47 37.39
C THR A 510 -4.08 0.98 37.09
N VAL A 511 -5.20 0.32 36.82
CA VAL A 511 -5.24 -1.08 36.42
C VAL A 511 -5.92 -1.15 35.06
N ILE A 512 -5.25 -1.72 34.08
CA ILE A 512 -5.81 -2.04 32.75
C ILE A 512 -5.89 -3.54 32.62
N ARG A 513 -7.11 -4.02 32.41
CA ARG A 513 -7.37 -5.42 32.05
C ARG A 513 -7.30 -5.58 30.55
N LEU A 514 -6.49 -6.53 30.11
CA LEU A 514 -6.51 -7.04 28.74
C LEU A 514 -7.29 -8.35 28.70
N ASP A 515 -8.35 -8.38 27.93
CA ASP A 515 -9.09 -9.59 27.59
C ASP A 515 -8.79 -9.95 26.14
N LEU A 516 -8.29 -11.16 25.92
CA LEU A 516 -8.21 -11.79 24.61
C LEU A 516 -9.50 -12.58 24.39
N LEU A 517 -10.31 -12.16 23.44
CA LEU A 517 -11.56 -12.84 23.11
C LEU A 517 -11.34 -13.81 21.95
N ALA A 518 -11.83 -15.04 22.10
CA ALA A 518 -11.87 -16.03 21.04
C ALA A 518 -12.81 -15.59 19.88
N PRO A 519 -12.76 -16.24 18.72
CA PRO A 519 -13.68 -15.98 17.59
C PRO A 519 -15.16 -16.11 17.98
N THR A 520 -15.48 -16.91 18.98
CA THR A 520 -16.84 -17.05 19.56
C THR A 520 -17.29 -15.81 20.35
N GLY A 521 -16.44 -14.82 20.58
CA GLY A 521 -16.70 -13.65 21.42
C GLY A 521 -16.52 -13.89 22.93
N LEU A 522 -16.21 -15.10 23.36
CA LEU A 522 -15.95 -15.42 24.76
C LEU A 522 -14.51 -15.05 25.15
N VAL A 523 -14.31 -14.68 26.42
CA VAL A 523 -12.98 -14.42 26.96
C VAL A 523 -12.17 -15.71 26.94
N HIS A 524 -11.09 -15.71 26.18
CA HIS A 524 -10.17 -16.83 26.04
C HIS A 524 -9.03 -16.76 27.07
N ALA A 525 -8.51 -15.56 27.31
CA ALA A 525 -7.50 -15.29 28.32
C ALA A 525 -7.62 -13.85 28.82
N THR A 526 -7.18 -13.60 30.05
CA THR A 526 -7.22 -12.27 30.67
C THR A 526 -5.98 -12.02 31.50
N LEU A 527 -5.53 -10.76 31.56
CA LEU A 527 -4.45 -10.32 32.44
C LEU A 527 -4.67 -8.87 32.87
N ASP A 528 -4.52 -8.61 34.18
CA ASP A 528 -4.52 -7.26 34.72
C ASP A 528 -3.10 -6.70 34.73
N PHE A 529 -2.92 -5.54 34.13
CA PHE A 529 -1.67 -4.79 34.12
C PHE A 529 -1.76 -3.59 35.06
N THR A 530 -0.81 -3.48 35.95
CA THR A 530 -0.58 -2.29 36.75
C THR A 530 0.68 -1.58 36.27
N MET A 531 0.90 -0.33 36.64
CA MET A 531 2.13 0.40 36.31
C MET A 531 3.41 -0.35 36.71
N ILE A 532 3.35 -1.15 37.77
CA ILE A 532 4.49 -1.96 38.25
C ILE A 532 4.59 -3.28 37.48
N SER A 533 3.48 -3.95 37.23
CA SER A 533 3.46 -5.27 36.59
C SER A 533 3.55 -5.21 35.06
N ALA A 534 3.27 -4.05 34.45
CA ALA A 534 3.35 -3.89 33.00
C ALA A 534 4.80 -4.05 32.47
N VAL A 535 5.79 -3.75 33.28
CA VAL A 535 7.19 -3.98 32.93
C VAL A 535 7.47 -5.49 32.99
N GLY A 536 7.38 -6.16 31.83
CA GLY A 536 7.68 -7.58 31.67
C GLY A 536 6.49 -8.54 31.82
N ALA A 537 5.30 -8.07 32.21
CA ALA A 537 4.12 -8.93 32.26
C ALA A 537 3.61 -9.22 30.81
N ARG A 538 3.29 -10.49 30.56
CA ARG A 538 2.83 -10.98 29.27
C ARG A 538 1.62 -11.88 29.42
N LEU A 539 0.58 -11.64 28.61
CA LEU A 539 -0.49 -12.58 28.40
C LEU A 539 -0.04 -13.59 27.35
N ARG A 540 -0.01 -14.86 27.70
CA ARG A 540 0.24 -15.95 26.73
C ARG A 540 -0.96 -16.87 26.69
N ALA A 541 -1.41 -17.17 25.48
CA ALA A 541 -2.51 -18.09 25.25
C ALA A 541 -2.20 -18.97 24.04
N ILE A 542 -2.83 -20.14 23.99
CA ILE A 542 -2.83 -21.01 22.82
C ILE A 542 -4.24 -20.92 22.24
N SER A 543 -4.35 -20.51 20.97
CA SER A 543 -5.64 -20.44 20.28
C SER A 543 -6.31 -21.80 20.20
N THR A 544 -7.60 -21.87 20.52
CA THR A 544 -8.40 -23.11 20.40
C THR A 544 -8.96 -23.28 19.00
N ASP A 545 -9.38 -22.18 18.39
CA ASP A 545 -10.05 -22.14 17.11
C ASP A 545 -9.31 -21.23 16.16
N ALA A 546 -9.35 -21.54 14.87
CA ALA A 546 -8.91 -20.59 13.85
C ALA A 546 -9.94 -19.46 13.73
N GLY A 547 -9.48 -18.22 13.71
CA GLY A 547 -10.37 -17.08 13.59
C GLY A 547 -9.81 -15.77 14.14
N PHE A 548 -10.68 -14.75 14.18
CA PHE A 548 -10.34 -13.44 14.72
C PHE A 548 -10.39 -13.40 16.23
N TYR A 549 -9.26 -13.16 16.83
CA TYR A 549 -9.13 -12.89 18.26
C TYR A 549 -9.18 -11.39 18.49
N ALA A 550 -10.13 -10.92 19.30
CA ALA A 550 -10.25 -9.50 19.63
C ALA A 550 -9.48 -9.17 20.92
N LEU A 551 -8.79 -8.03 20.88
CA LEU A 551 -8.02 -7.48 21.99
C LEU A 551 -8.85 -6.37 22.64
N LYS A 552 -9.38 -6.59 23.82
CA LYS A 552 -10.16 -5.61 24.57
C LYS A 552 -9.39 -5.11 25.78
N LEU A 553 -9.36 -3.80 25.95
CA LEU A 553 -8.83 -3.15 27.14
C LEU A 553 -9.96 -2.55 27.98
N THR A 554 -9.88 -2.74 29.29
CA THR A 554 -10.79 -2.12 30.26
C THR A 554 -9.96 -1.50 31.37
N ALA A 555 -10.12 -0.19 31.59
CA ALA A 555 -9.53 0.47 32.75
C ALA A 555 -10.46 0.31 33.96
N THR A 556 -10.00 -0.40 34.99
CA THR A 556 -10.81 -0.70 36.18
C THR A 556 -10.58 0.27 37.34
N ASN A 557 -9.46 0.96 37.32
CA ASN A 557 -9.13 1.98 38.32
C ASN A 557 -8.29 3.08 37.68
N THR A 558 -8.94 4.18 37.33
CA THR A 558 -8.27 5.38 36.79
C THR A 558 -8.47 6.54 37.74
N PRO A 559 -7.39 7.26 38.09
CA PRO A 559 -7.51 8.48 38.89
C PRO A 559 -8.33 9.54 38.16
N ARG A 560 -9.04 10.37 38.92
CA ARG A 560 -9.81 11.49 38.39
C ARG A 560 -8.95 12.50 37.61
N GLU A 561 -7.65 12.54 37.88
CA GLU A 561 -6.70 13.53 37.33
C GLU A 561 -6.18 13.15 35.93
N ASN A 562 -6.25 11.88 35.53
CA ASN A 562 -5.91 11.42 34.18
C ASN A 562 -6.85 10.29 33.75
N PRO A 563 -7.99 10.63 33.16
CA PRO A 563 -8.98 9.65 32.74
C PRO A 563 -8.57 8.86 31.48
N ASN A 564 -7.51 9.24 30.78
CA ASN A 564 -7.09 8.67 29.48
C ASN A 564 -5.66 8.16 29.54
N PRO A 565 -5.37 7.03 30.19
CA PRO A 565 -4.04 6.45 30.12
C PRO A 565 -3.73 5.98 28.69
N THR A 566 -2.63 6.46 28.16
CA THR A 566 -2.11 6.01 26.87
C THR A 566 -1.38 4.67 27.05
N PHE A 567 -1.36 3.84 26.02
CA PHE A 567 -0.74 2.51 26.04
C PHE A 567 -0.19 2.14 24.67
N LYS A 568 0.76 1.21 24.68
CA LYS A 568 1.15 0.41 23.51
C LYS A 568 0.92 -1.05 23.84
N LEU A 569 0.21 -1.77 22.98
CA LEU A 569 -0.03 -3.20 23.09
C LEU A 569 0.67 -3.90 21.93
N SER A 570 1.74 -4.64 22.21
CA SER A 570 2.39 -5.50 21.23
C SER A 570 1.78 -6.89 21.26
N VAL A 571 1.44 -7.42 20.11
CA VAL A 571 0.95 -8.78 19.96
C VAL A 571 1.86 -9.54 19.00
N ILE A 572 2.34 -10.71 19.44
CA ILE A 572 3.16 -11.62 18.63
C ILE A 572 2.38 -12.91 18.46
N TYR A 573 2.25 -13.35 17.22
CA TYR A 573 1.57 -14.59 16.85
C TYR A 573 2.22 -15.20 15.60
N GLN A 574 1.85 -16.43 15.25
CA GLN A 574 2.36 -17.07 14.06
C GLN A 574 1.48 -16.72 12.85
N SER A 575 2.12 -16.43 11.72
CA SER A 575 1.41 -16.32 10.44
C SER A 575 0.78 -17.67 10.07
N ASP A 576 -0.34 -17.62 9.40
CA ASP A 576 -0.93 -18.80 8.76
C ASP A 576 -1.06 -18.57 7.26
N PRO A 577 -0.02 -18.91 6.49
CA PRO A 577 -0.01 -18.64 5.05
C PRO A 577 -0.99 -19.49 4.24
N LEU A 578 -1.60 -20.50 4.85
CA LEU A 578 -2.65 -21.31 4.23
C LEU A 578 -4.05 -20.85 4.62
N PHE A 579 -4.12 -19.76 5.39
CA PHE A 579 -5.38 -19.23 5.84
C PHE A 579 -6.18 -18.64 4.66
N THR A 580 -7.37 -19.16 4.48
CA THR A 580 -8.41 -18.52 3.67
C THR A 580 -9.43 -17.90 4.61
N ALA A 581 -9.70 -16.59 4.49
CA ALA A 581 -10.74 -15.91 5.24
C ALA A 581 -12.12 -16.43 4.80
N GLN A 582 -12.45 -17.67 5.19
CA GLN A 582 -13.83 -18.13 5.14
C GLN A 582 -14.51 -17.64 6.43
N ASP A 583 -15.68 -17.01 6.27
CA ASP A 583 -16.51 -16.42 7.33
C ASP A 583 -16.85 -17.38 8.46
#